data_148fb1a39a62e27020ad21090a3531bc
#
_entry.id   148fb1a39a62e27020ad21090a3531bc
#
_cell.length_a   1.000
_cell.length_b   1.000
_cell.length_c   1.000
_cell.angle_alpha   90.00
_cell.angle_beta   90.00
_cell.angle_gamma   90.00
#
_symmetry.space_group_name_H-M   'P 1'
#
loop_
_entity.id
_entity.type
_entity.pdbx_description
1 polymer ?
#
loop_
_entity_poly.entity_id
_entity_poly.type
_entity_poly.pdbx_seq_one_letter_code
_entity_poly.pdbx_strand_id
1 'polypeptide(L)'
;MRNAGLEETQAGIKIAGRNINNLRYADDTTLMAESEEELKSLLMKVKEESEKVGLKLNIQKTRIMASGPITSWEIDGETVETVSDFIFLGSKITEDGDCSHEIKRRLLLGRKVMTNLDSILKSRDITLPTNVSINKTMQDSKKNYGFSSSHLLM
;
A
#
# COMPACT_ATOMS: atom_id res chain seq x y z
N MET A 1 -2.19 19.02 -0.08
CA MET A 1 -2.14 18.04 -1.17
C MET A 1 -3.50 17.63 -1.79
N ARG A 2 -4.64 18.08 -1.31
CA ARG A 2 -5.96 17.76 -1.94
C ARG A 2 -6.14 18.30 -3.36
N ASN A 3 -5.35 19.27 -3.80
CA ASN A 3 -5.55 19.99 -5.07
C ASN A 3 -4.37 19.85 -6.05
N ALA A 4 -3.62 18.76 -6.02
CA ALA A 4 -2.50 18.57 -6.95
C ALA A 4 -2.93 18.29 -8.40
N GLY A 5 -4.22 18.46 -8.76
CA GLY A 5 -4.73 18.30 -10.13
C GLY A 5 -4.54 16.88 -10.71
N LEU A 6 -4.27 15.89 -9.86
CA LEU A 6 -4.04 14.51 -10.30
C LEU A 6 -5.33 13.79 -10.70
N GLU A 7 -6.49 14.32 -10.29
CA GLU A 7 -7.80 13.71 -10.59
C GLU A 7 -8.21 13.91 -12.06
N GLU A 8 -7.64 14.89 -12.77
CA GLU A 8 -7.97 15.19 -14.16
C GLU A 8 -7.06 14.49 -15.18
N THR A 9 -6.07 13.73 -14.74
CA THR A 9 -5.16 13.03 -15.64
C THR A 9 -5.75 11.68 -16.07
N GLN A 10 -5.65 11.35 -17.37
CA GLN A 10 -5.98 10.00 -17.86
C GLN A 10 -4.96 8.94 -17.39
N ALA A 11 -3.83 9.35 -16.86
CA ALA A 11 -2.81 8.49 -16.28
C ALA A 11 -3.36 7.72 -15.07
N GLY A 12 -2.89 6.49 -14.87
CA GLY A 12 -3.29 5.65 -13.76
C GLY A 12 -3.75 4.26 -14.20
N ILE A 13 -4.12 3.45 -13.24
CA ILE A 13 -4.58 2.08 -13.45
C ILE A 13 -6.10 1.96 -13.29
N LYS A 14 -6.72 1.06 -14.05
CA LYS A 14 -8.16 0.82 -13.95
C LYS A 14 -8.48 -0.24 -12.91
N ILE A 15 -9.13 0.16 -11.82
CA ILE A 15 -9.61 -0.75 -10.79
C ILE A 15 -11.14 -0.63 -10.71
N ALA A 16 -11.84 -1.74 -10.92
CA ALA A 16 -13.32 -1.79 -10.90
C ALA A 16 -13.97 -0.69 -11.76
N GLY A 17 -13.40 -0.41 -12.95
CA GLY A 17 -13.92 0.58 -13.90
C GLY A 17 -13.57 2.04 -13.55
N ARG A 18 -12.85 2.30 -12.47
CA ARG A 18 -12.37 3.63 -12.07
C ARG A 18 -10.88 3.76 -12.36
N ASN A 19 -10.47 4.89 -12.90
CA ASN A 19 -9.05 5.20 -13.06
C ASN A 19 -8.48 5.69 -11.72
N ILE A 20 -7.45 5.01 -11.21
CA ILE A 20 -6.77 5.34 -9.96
C ILE A 20 -5.31 5.59 -10.27
N ASN A 21 -4.84 6.80 -10.03
CA ASN A 21 -3.45 7.21 -10.25
C ASN A 21 -2.68 7.48 -8.96
N ASN A 22 -3.36 7.59 -7.83
CA ASN A 22 -2.72 7.79 -6.54
C ASN A 22 -3.56 7.27 -5.38
N LEU A 23 -2.88 6.86 -4.32
CA LEU A 23 -3.45 6.60 -2.99
C LEU A 23 -2.69 7.44 -1.98
N ARG A 24 -3.40 8.12 -1.07
CA ARG A 24 -2.80 9.01 -0.08
C ARG A 24 -3.32 8.72 1.31
N TYR A 25 -2.39 8.68 2.24
CA TYR A 25 -2.71 8.57 3.66
C TYR A 25 -1.69 9.37 4.47
N ALA A 26 -2.14 10.45 5.09
CA ALA A 26 -1.30 11.42 5.78
C ALA A 26 -0.17 11.95 4.87
N ASP A 27 1.07 11.62 5.16
CA ASP A 27 2.28 11.94 4.41
C ASP A 27 2.69 10.85 3.41
N ASP A 28 2.13 9.65 3.54
CA ASP A 28 2.38 8.56 2.60
C ASP A 28 1.55 8.76 1.32
N THR A 29 2.22 8.67 0.16
CA THR A 29 1.58 8.76 -1.15
C THR A 29 2.10 7.62 -2.04
N THR A 30 1.19 6.86 -2.63
CA THR A 30 1.50 5.89 -3.66
C THR A 30 0.98 6.39 -4.99
N LEU A 31 1.83 6.44 -6.01
CA LEU A 31 1.46 6.75 -7.39
C LEU A 31 1.35 5.47 -8.19
N MET A 32 0.41 5.42 -9.12
CA MET A 32 0.14 4.26 -9.95
C MET A 32 0.01 4.67 -11.41
N ALA A 33 0.65 3.93 -12.31
CA ALA A 33 0.60 4.17 -13.74
C ALA A 33 0.73 2.86 -14.53
N GLU A 34 0.31 2.88 -15.79
CA GLU A 34 0.48 1.75 -16.71
C GLU A 34 1.85 1.79 -17.43
N SER A 35 2.53 2.95 -17.45
CA SER A 35 3.85 3.11 -18.05
C SER A 35 4.80 3.93 -17.19
N GLU A 36 6.10 3.80 -17.50
CA GLU A 36 7.17 4.54 -16.82
C GLU A 36 7.06 6.05 -17.06
N GLU A 37 6.71 6.46 -18.27
CA GLU A 37 6.54 7.85 -18.66
C GLU A 37 5.39 8.51 -17.90
N GLU A 38 4.26 7.80 -17.78
CA GLU A 38 3.13 8.27 -17.00
C GLU A 38 3.50 8.43 -15.53
N LEU A 39 4.21 7.45 -14.95
CA LEU A 39 4.65 7.51 -13.56
C LEU A 39 5.59 8.69 -13.33
N LYS A 40 6.54 8.94 -14.24
CA LYS A 40 7.43 10.12 -14.20
C LYS A 40 6.62 11.43 -14.23
N SER A 41 5.65 11.52 -15.14
CA SER A 41 4.79 12.70 -15.24
C SER A 41 3.99 12.96 -13.95
N LEU A 42 3.41 11.90 -13.35
CA LEU A 42 2.68 12.01 -12.07
C LEU A 42 3.62 12.44 -10.94
N LEU A 43 4.80 11.86 -10.87
CA LEU A 43 5.80 12.19 -9.85
C LEU A 43 6.25 13.64 -9.94
N MET A 44 6.55 14.14 -11.13
CA MET A 44 6.96 15.53 -11.34
C MET A 44 5.86 16.51 -10.92
N LYS A 45 4.59 16.20 -11.22
CA LYS A 45 3.46 17.01 -10.76
C LYS A 45 3.36 17.02 -9.22
N VAL A 46 3.47 15.85 -8.57
CA VAL A 46 3.44 15.77 -7.10
C VAL A 46 4.59 16.55 -6.49
N LYS A 47 5.79 16.46 -7.07
CA LYS A 47 6.96 17.20 -6.62
C LYS A 47 6.74 18.71 -6.71
N GLU A 48 6.33 19.22 -7.88
CA GLU A 48 6.04 20.63 -8.08
C GLU A 48 5.00 21.16 -7.09
N GLU A 49 3.87 20.46 -6.94
CA GLU A 49 2.80 20.87 -6.02
C GLU A 49 3.23 20.80 -4.55
N SER A 50 4.08 19.84 -4.21
CA SER A 50 4.65 19.74 -2.86
C SER A 50 5.60 20.89 -2.56
N GLU A 51 6.46 21.26 -3.50
CA GLU A 51 7.42 22.35 -3.36
C GLU A 51 6.72 23.72 -3.19
N LYS A 52 5.58 23.95 -3.87
CA LYS A 52 4.77 25.17 -3.71
C LYS A 52 4.28 25.39 -2.28
N VAL A 53 4.09 24.32 -1.53
CA VAL A 53 3.66 24.36 -0.11
C VAL A 53 4.81 24.11 0.86
N GLY A 54 6.06 24.14 0.38
CA GLY A 54 7.26 24.00 1.20
C GLY A 54 7.58 22.55 1.63
N LEU A 55 6.93 21.56 1.01
CA LEU A 55 7.22 20.15 1.25
C LEU A 55 8.23 19.64 0.22
N LYS A 56 9.20 18.83 0.66
CA LYS A 56 10.17 18.19 -0.21
C LYS A 56 9.94 16.68 -0.27
N LEU A 57 10.06 16.13 -1.47
CA LEU A 57 10.06 14.69 -1.67
C LEU A 57 11.30 14.07 -1.00
N ASN A 58 11.09 13.01 -0.21
CA ASN A 58 12.20 12.28 0.39
C ASN A 58 12.60 11.11 -0.52
N ILE A 59 13.58 11.35 -1.40
CA ILE A 59 14.03 10.38 -2.41
C ILE A 59 14.55 9.09 -1.75
N GLN A 60 15.24 9.19 -0.62
CA GLN A 60 15.78 8.02 0.10
C GLN A 60 14.69 7.10 0.66
N LYS A 61 13.49 7.62 0.92
CA LYS A 61 12.32 6.84 1.35
C LYS A 61 11.42 6.45 0.19
N THR A 62 11.62 7.02 -0.98
CA THR A 62 10.84 6.69 -2.18
C THR A 62 11.29 5.34 -2.72
N ARG A 63 10.34 4.51 -3.13
CA ARG A 63 10.56 3.17 -3.69
C ARG A 63 9.76 3.03 -4.97
N ILE A 64 10.32 2.31 -5.93
CA ILE A 64 9.64 1.98 -7.18
C ILE A 64 9.46 0.47 -7.25
N MET A 65 8.28 0.05 -7.65
CA MET A 65 7.97 -1.34 -7.95
C MET A 65 7.29 -1.43 -9.31
N ALA A 66 7.68 -2.40 -10.12
CA ALA A 66 7.05 -2.68 -11.40
C ALA A 66 6.91 -4.17 -11.65
N SER A 67 5.90 -4.56 -12.40
CA SER A 67 5.69 -5.94 -12.84
C SER A 67 6.54 -6.35 -14.05
N GLY A 68 7.59 -5.61 -14.37
CA GLY A 68 8.52 -5.86 -15.46
C GLY A 68 9.91 -5.31 -15.18
N PRO A 69 10.89 -5.59 -16.07
CA PRO A 69 12.24 -5.08 -15.88
C PRO A 69 12.25 -3.55 -15.96
N ILE A 70 12.66 -2.93 -14.87
CA ILE A 70 12.93 -1.48 -14.82
C ILE A 70 14.42 -1.27 -14.84
N THR A 71 14.86 -0.33 -15.69
CA THR A 71 16.18 0.27 -15.62
C THR A 71 16.24 1.24 -14.42
N SER A 72 17.46 1.63 -14.02
CA SER A 72 17.64 2.55 -12.90
C SER A 72 16.81 3.82 -13.06
N TRP A 73 16.09 4.18 -11.99
CA TRP A 73 15.33 5.43 -11.90
C TRP A 73 16.12 6.48 -11.14
N GLU A 74 16.12 7.70 -11.67
CA GLU A 74 16.76 8.84 -11.02
C GLU A 74 15.77 9.99 -10.87
N ILE A 75 15.80 10.63 -9.71
CA ILE A 75 15.08 11.85 -9.40
C ILE A 75 16.10 12.86 -8.91
N ASP A 76 16.24 13.99 -9.60
CA ASP A 76 17.21 15.04 -9.26
C ASP A 76 18.67 14.55 -9.20
N GLY A 77 19.04 13.55 -9.98
CA GLY A 77 20.38 12.94 -9.95
C GLY A 77 20.60 11.94 -8.81
N GLU A 78 19.59 11.65 -8.00
CA GLU A 78 19.64 10.59 -6.99
C GLU A 78 18.92 9.34 -7.50
N THR A 79 19.54 8.18 -7.34
CA THR A 79 18.95 6.90 -7.75
C THR A 79 17.87 6.48 -6.77
N VAL A 80 16.69 6.12 -7.30
CA VAL A 80 15.57 5.59 -6.52
C VAL A 80 15.70 4.08 -6.42
N GLU A 81 15.48 3.53 -5.23
CA GLU A 81 15.55 2.09 -5.00
C GLU A 81 14.36 1.37 -5.65
N THR A 82 14.68 0.37 -6.49
CA THR A 82 13.68 -0.54 -7.06
C THR A 82 13.50 -1.74 -6.14
N VAL A 83 12.26 -2.07 -5.81
CA VAL A 83 11.91 -3.15 -4.89
C VAL A 83 10.91 -4.11 -5.53
N SER A 84 10.96 -5.38 -5.15
CA SER A 84 10.00 -6.40 -5.56
C SER A 84 8.77 -6.47 -4.66
N ASP A 85 8.86 -5.90 -3.48
CA ASP A 85 7.74 -5.78 -2.54
C ASP A 85 7.91 -4.57 -1.61
N PHE A 86 6.81 -4.08 -1.08
CA PHE A 86 6.82 -3.07 -0.02
C PHE A 86 5.59 -3.16 0.86
N ILE A 87 5.63 -2.49 2.01
CA ILE A 87 4.50 -2.43 2.94
C ILE A 87 3.85 -1.06 2.84
N PHE A 88 2.59 -1.02 2.40
CA PHE A 88 1.75 0.18 2.39
C PHE A 88 0.57 0.03 3.33
N LEU A 89 0.44 0.93 4.29
CA LEU A 89 -0.61 0.90 5.33
C LEU A 89 -0.74 -0.46 6.02
N GLY A 90 0.41 -1.10 6.28
CA GLY A 90 0.46 -2.40 6.94
C GLY A 90 0.15 -3.60 6.04
N SER A 91 -0.11 -3.41 4.75
CA SER A 91 -0.30 -4.48 3.77
C SER A 91 0.95 -4.67 2.93
N LYS A 92 1.41 -5.91 2.78
CA LYS A 92 2.51 -6.26 1.89
C LYS A 92 1.98 -6.36 0.45
N ILE A 93 2.56 -5.56 -0.44
CA ILE A 93 2.27 -5.54 -1.87
C ILE A 93 3.49 -6.09 -2.60
N THR A 94 3.29 -6.94 -3.58
CA THR A 94 4.32 -7.60 -4.38
C THR A 94 4.16 -7.28 -5.86
N GLU A 95 5.26 -7.27 -6.62
CA GLU A 95 5.29 -6.94 -8.04
C GLU A 95 4.45 -7.89 -8.92
N ASP A 96 4.34 -9.15 -8.50
CA ASP A 96 3.55 -10.18 -9.18
C ASP A 96 2.04 -10.12 -8.82
N GLY A 97 1.65 -9.24 -7.90
CA GLY A 97 0.27 -9.12 -7.42
C GLY A 97 -0.21 -10.32 -6.61
N ASP A 98 0.68 -11.27 -6.24
CA ASP A 98 0.30 -12.44 -5.44
C ASP A 98 0.09 -12.05 -3.97
N CYS A 99 -1.17 -12.05 -3.54
CA CYS A 99 -1.55 -11.77 -2.16
C CYS A 99 -1.29 -12.94 -1.19
N SER A 100 -0.85 -14.10 -1.65
CA SER A 100 -0.64 -15.30 -0.82
C SER A 100 0.34 -15.04 0.33
N HIS A 101 1.40 -14.29 0.07
CA HIS A 101 2.38 -13.91 1.08
C HIS A 101 1.79 -13.00 2.16
N GLU A 102 0.97 -12.02 1.76
CA GLU A 102 0.28 -11.14 2.69
C GLU A 102 -0.76 -11.89 3.53
N ILE A 103 -1.53 -12.78 2.92
CA ILE A 103 -2.49 -13.62 3.62
C ILE A 103 -1.79 -14.48 4.68
N LYS A 104 -0.70 -15.16 4.31
CA LYS A 104 0.11 -15.97 5.25
C LYS A 104 0.66 -15.11 6.39
N ARG A 105 1.22 -13.93 6.07
CA ARG A 105 1.75 -12.99 7.06
C ARG A 105 0.66 -12.56 8.04
N ARG A 106 -0.52 -12.17 7.58
CA ARG A 106 -1.64 -11.76 8.44
C ARG A 106 -2.17 -12.90 9.29
N LEU A 107 -2.24 -14.10 8.74
CA LEU A 107 -2.62 -15.29 9.53
C LEU A 107 -1.64 -15.56 10.66
N LEU A 108 -0.33 -15.43 10.40
CA LEU A 108 0.71 -15.59 11.42
C LEU A 108 0.62 -14.50 12.50
N LEU A 109 0.42 -13.25 12.10
CA LEU A 109 0.22 -12.15 13.04
C LEU A 109 -1.03 -12.36 13.91
N GLY A 110 -2.15 -12.73 13.29
CA GLY A 110 -3.38 -13.06 14.01
C GLY A 110 -3.19 -14.21 15.00
N ARG A 111 -2.51 -15.28 14.58
CA ARG A 111 -2.18 -16.40 15.46
C ARG A 111 -1.31 -15.97 16.64
N LYS A 112 -0.27 -15.14 16.39
CA LYS A 112 0.59 -14.60 17.44
C LYS A 112 -0.20 -13.77 18.45
N VAL A 113 -1.09 -12.89 17.98
CA VAL A 113 -1.96 -12.10 18.86
C VAL A 113 -2.87 -13.00 19.69
N MET A 114 -3.50 -14.02 19.07
CA MET A 114 -4.35 -14.98 19.79
C MET A 114 -3.58 -15.75 20.85
N THR A 115 -2.36 -16.19 20.54
CA THR A 115 -1.50 -16.87 21.53
C THR A 115 -1.16 -15.96 22.70
N ASN A 116 -0.85 -14.70 22.43
CA ASN A 116 -0.55 -13.72 23.49
C ASN A 116 -1.77 -13.40 24.37
N LEU A 117 -2.98 -13.48 23.79
CA LEU A 117 -4.25 -13.27 24.51
C LEU A 117 -4.79 -14.54 25.17
N ASP A 118 -4.15 -15.70 24.99
CA ASP A 118 -4.65 -16.99 25.47
C ASP A 118 -4.92 -17.01 26.97
N SER A 119 -4.04 -16.40 27.77
CA SER A 119 -4.20 -16.26 29.21
C SER A 119 -5.43 -15.42 29.58
N ILE A 120 -5.71 -14.38 28.81
CA ILE A 120 -6.86 -13.49 29.01
C ILE A 120 -8.14 -14.21 28.58
N LEU A 121 -8.12 -14.86 27.40
CA LEU A 121 -9.28 -15.57 26.87
C LEU A 121 -9.69 -16.80 27.69
N LYS A 122 -8.75 -17.39 28.42
CA LYS A 122 -8.98 -18.51 29.35
C LYS A 122 -9.34 -18.05 30.77
N SER A 123 -9.25 -16.75 31.06
CA SER A 123 -9.65 -16.22 32.36
C SER A 123 -11.15 -16.43 32.63
N ARG A 124 -11.48 -16.89 33.82
CA ARG A 124 -12.88 -17.05 34.26
C ARG A 124 -13.60 -15.71 34.49
N ASP A 125 -12.83 -14.63 34.58
CA ASP A 125 -13.36 -13.28 34.83
C ASP A 125 -13.91 -12.63 33.54
N ILE A 126 -13.62 -13.23 32.35
CA ILE A 126 -14.11 -12.74 31.05
C ILE A 126 -15.37 -13.52 30.65
N THR A 127 -16.47 -12.80 30.47
CA THR A 127 -17.75 -13.40 30.08
C THR A 127 -17.73 -13.98 28.66
N LEU A 128 -18.47 -15.07 28.44
CA LEU A 128 -18.63 -15.69 27.12
C LEU A 128 -19.04 -14.73 26.01
N PRO A 129 -19.96 -13.75 26.19
CA PRO A 129 -20.28 -12.76 25.18
C PRO A 129 -19.10 -11.93 24.70
N THR A 130 -18.19 -11.56 25.61
CA THR A 130 -16.97 -10.80 25.27
C THR A 130 -16.01 -11.63 24.45
N ASN A 131 -15.81 -12.90 24.78
CA ASN A 131 -14.97 -13.82 24.02
C ASN A 131 -15.51 -14.07 22.61
N VAL A 132 -16.82 -14.22 22.44
CA VAL A 132 -17.47 -14.40 21.15
C VAL A 132 -17.32 -13.15 20.28
N SER A 133 -17.45 -11.95 20.84
CA SER A 133 -17.27 -10.68 20.14
C SER A 133 -15.85 -10.53 19.60
N ILE A 134 -14.83 -10.83 20.39
CA ILE A 134 -13.43 -10.77 19.97
C ILE A 134 -13.17 -11.75 18.80
N ASN A 135 -13.65 -12.98 18.90
CA ASN A 135 -13.48 -13.99 17.86
C ASN A 135 -14.20 -13.62 16.56
N LYS A 136 -15.38 -13.03 16.62
CA LYS A 136 -16.17 -12.60 15.45
C LYS A 136 -15.43 -11.49 14.70
N THR A 137 -14.94 -10.47 15.40
CA THR A 137 -14.17 -9.37 14.79
C THR A 137 -12.92 -9.88 14.07
N MET A 138 -12.25 -10.91 14.61
CA MET A 138 -11.09 -11.53 13.96
C MET A 138 -11.44 -12.36 12.71
N GLN A 139 -12.63 -12.99 12.68
CA GLN A 139 -13.08 -13.77 11.51
C GLN A 139 -13.55 -12.86 10.35
N ASP A 140 -14.20 -11.75 10.64
CA ASP A 140 -14.69 -10.81 9.62
C ASP A 140 -13.53 -10.11 8.89
N SER A 141 -12.38 -9.93 9.57
CA SER A 141 -11.15 -9.43 8.95
C SER A 141 -10.55 -10.37 7.88
N LYS A 142 -10.95 -11.65 7.83
CA LYS A 142 -10.42 -12.64 6.86
C LYS A 142 -11.12 -12.61 5.51
N LYS A 143 -12.29 -11.97 5.37
CA LYS A 143 -13.17 -12.11 4.18
C LYS A 143 -12.93 -11.07 3.08
N ASN A 144 -12.11 -10.04 3.30
CA ASN A 144 -12.14 -8.83 2.45
C ASN A 144 -10.96 -8.60 1.51
N TYR A 145 -10.15 -9.58 1.17
CA TYR A 145 -8.98 -9.34 0.31
C TYR A 145 -8.92 -10.24 -0.92
N GLY A 146 -9.27 -9.68 -2.07
CA GLY A 146 -8.96 -10.22 -3.39
C GLY A 146 -8.50 -9.09 -4.31
N PHE A 147 -7.24 -9.13 -4.74
CA PHE A 147 -6.69 -8.23 -5.76
C PHE A 147 -5.92 -9.04 -6.81
N SER A 148 -6.20 -8.76 -8.05
CA SER A 148 -5.43 -9.21 -9.21
C SER A 148 -5.25 -8.00 -10.13
N SER A 149 -4.02 -7.55 -10.33
CA SER A 149 -3.63 -6.82 -11.55
C SER A 149 -2.14 -6.43 -11.55
N SER A 150 -1.52 -6.44 -12.73
CA SER A 150 -0.13 -6.06 -13.01
C SER A 150 -0.03 -4.55 -13.24
N HIS A 151 0.55 -3.80 -12.32
CA HIS A 151 0.71 -2.35 -12.43
C HIS A 151 1.97 -1.83 -11.74
N LEU A 152 2.46 -0.67 -12.21
CA LEU A 152 3.57 0.04 -11.58
C LEU A 152 3.08 0.78 -10.33
N LEU A 153 3.80 0.61 -9.22
CA LEU A 153 3.56 1.28 -7.95
C LEU A 153 4.81 2.02 -7.49
N MET A 154 4.64 3.24 -7.02
CA MET A 154 5.69 4.05 -6.43
C MET A 154 5.33 4.48 -5.02
#